data_a632a3774ef3291d88ef71c5314e3f64
#
_entry.id   a632a3774ef3291d88ef71c5314e3f64
#
_cell.length_a   1.000
_cell.length_b   1.000
_cell.length_c   1.000
_cell.angle_alpha   90.00
_cell.angle_beta   90.00
_cell.angle_gamma   90.00
#
_symmetry.space_group_name_H-M   'P 1'
#
loop_
_entity.id
_entity.type
_entity.pdbx_description
1 polymer ?
#
loop_
_entity_poly.entity_id
_entity_poly.type
_entity_poly.pdbx_seq_one_letter_code
_entity_poly.pdbx_strand_id
1 'polypeptide(L)'
;MISFLRNGFTNETLLIIVCFLFSILISLSFHEYAHAYVANKMGDDTAKHLNRLTLNPLAHLDIIGTISFVLFGFGWAKPVPINPLNFKNYRKGLFLTSIAGIVTNIFLAFFASGGYVLMLKLSAFANTEFFSFVTTFLIIFFEELIYINLGLAVFNLIPIFPLDGYNIIASFTRHGNGFQRFMMKYGSIILLVLFLTGFFDVALTYVVEKILNPFVAFWGFVGIL
;
A
#
# COMPACT_ATOMS: atom_id res chain seq x y z
N MET A 1 -11.12 12.73 -6.49
CA MET A 1 -11.76 13.36 -5.32
C MET A 1 -12.45 14.69 -5.62
N ILE A 2 -11.87 15.63 -6.34
CA ILE A 2 -12.52 16.93 -6.71
C ILE A 2 -13.81 16.75 -7.55
N SER A 3 -13.91 15.70 -8.34
CA SER A 3 -15.13 15.35 -9.10
C SER A 3 -16.33 15.02 -8.20
N PHE A 4 -16.11 14.48 -7.01
CA PHE A 4 -17.17 14.16 -6.04
C PHE A 4 -17.88 15.40 -5.50
N LEU A 5 -17.13 16.48 -5.27
CA LEU A 5 -17.69 17.75 -4.79
C LEU A 5 -18.58 18.43 -5.84
N ARG A 6 -18.43 18.06 -7.11
CA ARG A 6 -19.15 18.65 -8.25
C ARG A 6 -20.45 17.90 -8.60
N ASN A 7 -20.50 16.57 -8.40
CA ASN A 7 -21.61 15.72 -8.86
C ASN A 7 -22.59 15.30 -7.73
N GLY A 8 -22.32 15.71 -6.48
CA GLY A 8 -23.11 15.33 -5.31
C GLY A 8 -22.82 13.93 -4.79
N PHE A 9 -23.24 13.64 -3.55
CA PHE A 9 -23.11 12.32 -2.93
C PHE A 9 -24.21 11.40 -3.47
N THR A 10 -23.83 10.50 -4.36
CA THR A 10 -24.69 9.37 -4.76
C THR A 10 -24.42 8.15 -3.88
N ASN A 11 -25.36 7.19 -3.85
CA ASN A 11 -25.14 5.92 -3.14
C ASN A 11 -23.91 5.17 -3.66
N GLU A 12 -23.63 5.22 -4.96
CA GLU A 12 -22.44 4.64 -5.58
C GLU A 12 -21.17 5.31 -5.08
N THR A 13 -21.14 6.63 -5.01
CA THR A 13 -20.02 7.40 -4.47
C THR A 13 -19.71 7.02 -3.02
N LEU A 14 -20.74 6.87 -2.19
CA LEU A 14 -20.57 6.46 -0.80
C LEU A 14 -19.98 5.04 -0.72
N LEU A 15 -20.45 4.12 -1.56
CA LEU A 15 -19.98 2.75 -1.62
C LEU A 15 -18.46 2.71 -1.97
N ILE A 16 -18.05 3.45 -2.99
CA ILE A 16 -16.64 3.53 -3.39
C ILE A 16 -15.78 4.09 -2.25
N ILE A 17 -16.21 5.16 -1.58
CA ILE A 17 -15.49 5.74 -0.44
C ILE A 17 -15.32 4.71 0.69
N VAL A 18 -16.38 3.97 1.04
CA VAL A 18 -16.33 2.94 2.07
C VAL A 18 -15.34 1.84 1.69
N CYS A 19 -15.43 1.30 0.45
CA CYS A 19 -14.52 0.28 -0.04
C CYS A 19 -13.07 0.76 -0.03
N PHE A 20 -12.82 1.99 -0.49
CA PHE A 20 -11.51 2.62 -0.49
C PHE A 20 -10.92 2.73 0.94
N LEU A 21 -11.72 3.22 1.91
CA LEU A 21 -11.26 3.35 3.30
C LEU A 21 -10.91 1.99 3.92
N PHE A 22 -11.73 0.96 3.73
CA PHE A 22 -11.40 -0.38 4.20
C PHE A 22 -10.14 -0.93 3.52
N SER A 23 -10.02 -0.76 2.21
CA SER A 23 -8.88 -1.24 1.45
C SER A 23 -7.57 -0.57 1.87
N ILE A 24 -7.55 0.76 2.09
CA ILE A 24 -6.35 1.45 2.53
C ILE A 24 -5.95 1.06 3.97
N LEU A 25 -6.92 0.89 4.87
CA LEU A 25 -6.66 0.44 6.24
C LEU A 25 -6.04 -0.96 6.27
N ILE A 26 -6.58 -1.89 5.49
CA ILE A 26 -6.03 -3.24 5.36
C ILE A 26 -4.61 -3.17 4.78
N SER A 27 -4.45 -2.50 3.64
CA SER A 27 -3.18 -2.42 2.91
C SER A 27 -2.04 -1.87 3.77
N LEU A 28 -2.28 -0.74 4.45
CA LEU A 28 -1.29 -0.11 5.33
C LEU A 28 -1.01 -0.97 6.57
N SER A 29 -2.04 -1.59 7.17
CA SER A 29 -1.84 -2.43 8.35
C SER A 29 -0.96 -3.64 8.07
N PHE A 30 -1.18 -4.31 6.95
CA PHE A 30 -0.36 -5.44 6.55
C PHE A 30 1.06 -5.02 6.15
N HIS A 31 1.20 -3.89 5.48
CA HIS A 31 2.49 -3.30 5.11
C HIS A 31 3.35 -3.00 6.35
N GLU A 32 2.81 -2.24 7.29
CA GLU A 32 3.49 -1.87 8.53
C GLU A 32 3.76 -3.09 9.43
N TYR A 33 2.79 -4.02 9.51
CA TYR A 33 3.00 -5.27 10.22
C TYR A 33 4.16 -6.08 9.64
N ALA A 34 4.29 -6.16 8.32
CA ALA A 34 5.37 -6.87 7.67
C ALA A 34 6.74 -6.28 8.01
N HIS A 35 6.87 -4.96 8.01
CA HIS A 35 8.08 -4.28 8.48
C HIS A 35 8.40 -4.63 9.94
N ALA A 36 7.43 -4.48 10.84
CA ALA A 36 7.59 -4.80 12.26
C ALA A 36 7.98 -6.26 12.49
N TYR A 37 7.34 -7.18 11.77
CA TYR A 37 7.58 -8.61 11.90
C TYR A 37 8.98 -9.01 11.45
N VAL A 38 9.41 -8.52 10.28
CA VAL A 38 10.74 -8.82 9.76
C VAL A 38 11.82 -8.14 10.60
N ALA A 39 11.63 -6.88 11.04
CA ALA A 39 12.53 -6.20 11.95
C ALA A 39 12.75 -7.01 13.24
N ASN A 40 11.67 -7.51 13.85
CA ASN A 40 11.72 -8.36 15.04
C ASN A 40 12.53 -9.65 14.78
N LYS A 41 12.31 -10.32 13.64
CA LYS A 41 13.09 -11.50 13.25
C LYS A 41 14.57 -11.19 13.00
N MET A 42 14.89 -9.98 12.57
CA MET A 42 16.27 -9.51 12.35
C MET A 42 16.95 -9.03 13.64
N GLY A 43 16.23 -8.96 14.78
CA GLY A 43 16.76 -8.66 16.11
C GLY A 43 16.31 -7.32 16.69
N ASP A 44 15.45 -6.58 16.01
CA ASP A 44 14.90 -5.33 16.54
C ASP A 44 13.52 -5.53 17.16
N ASP A 45 13.48 -5.56 18.48
CA ASP A 45 12.24 -5.69 19.27
C ASP A 45 11.51 -4.35 19.49
N THR A 46 11.96 -3.24 18.91
CA THR A 46 11.41 -1.89 19.14
C THR A 46 9.90 -1.84 18.90
N ALA A 47 9.45 -2.30 17.74
CA ALA A 47 8.02 -2.30 17.38
C ALA A 47 7.19 -3.18 18.33
N LYS A 48 7.73 -4.31 18.76
CA LYS A 48 7.08 -5.23 19.71
C LYS A 48 6.89 -4.60 21.08
N HIS A 49 7.94 -3.98 21.62
CA HIS A 49 7.88 -3.31 22.94
C HIS A 49 6.90 -2.10 22.95
N LEU A 50 6.68 -1.48 21.80
CA LEU A 50 5.75 -0.36 21.64
C LEU A 50 4.34 -0.82 21.22
N ASN A 51 4.03 -2.12 21.26
CA ASN A 51 2.75 -2.71 20.84
C ASN A 51 2.35 -2.35 19.39
N ARG A 52 3.37 -2.18 18.51
CA ARG A 52 3.18 -1.84 17.11
C ARG A 52 3.31 -3.05 16.17
N LEU A 53 3.67 -4.23 16.71
CA LEU A 53 3.66 -5.51 15.99
C LEU A 53 2.24 -6.09 15.99
N THR A 54 1.34 -5.47 15.27
CA THR A 54 -0.10 -5.79 15.25
C THR A 54 -0.71 -5.51 13.89
N LEU A 55 -1.77 -6.25 13.54
CA LEU A 55 -2.61 -5.97 12.35
C LEU A 55 -3.76 -5.01 12.65
N ASN A 56 -3.88 -4.50 13.90
CA ASN A 56 -4.91 -3.53 14.24
C ASN A 56 -4.68 -2.21 13.49
N PRO A 57 -5.56 -1.82 12.55
CA PRO A 57 -5.37 -0.61 11.74
C PRO A 57 -5.28 0.67 12.57
N LEU A 58 -5.98 0.73 13.70
CA LEU A 58 -5.94 1.91 14.59
C LEU A 58 -4.55 2.19 15.16
N ALA A 59 -3.71 1.16 15.28
CA ALA A 59 -2.33 1.34 15.71
C ALA A 59 -1.47 2.07 14.64
N HIS A 60 -1.86 2.02 13.39
CA HIS A 60 -1.12 2.55 12.25
C HIS A 60 -1.69 3.87 11.71
N LEU A 61 -2.82 4.36 12.27
CA LEU A 61 -3.40 5.64 11.88
C LEU A 61 -2.65 6.80 12.54
N ASP A 62 -2.36 7.82 11.74
CA ASP A 62 -1.96 9.15 12.18
C ASP A 62 -3.18 10.08 12.10
N ILE A 63 -3.50 10.76 13.18
CA ILE A 63 -4.70 11.61 13.27
C ILE A 63 -4.62 12.75 12.25
N ILE A 64 -3.47 13.42 12.17
CA ILE A 64 -3.26 14.56 11.26
C ILE A 64 -3.21 14.06 9.81
N GLY A 65 -2.51 12.96 9.56
CA GLY A 65 -2.46 12.31 8.25
C GLY A 65 -3.83 11.87 7.77
N THR A 66 -4.67 11.32 8.66
CA THR A 66 -6.04 10.92 8.35
C THR A 66 -6.94 12.12 8.04
N ILE A 67 -6.88 13.19 8.84
CA ILE A 67 -7.64 14.43 8.60
C ILE A 67 -7.19 15.06 7.28
N SER A 68 -5.88 15.15 7.03
CA SER A 68 -5.31 15.67 5.79
C SER A 68 -5.80 14.87 4.57
N PHE A 69 -5.86 13.54 4.71
CA PHE A 69 -6.38 12.67 3.67
C PHE A 69 -7.85 12.96 3.34
N VAL A 70 -8.69 13.12 4.35
CA VAL A 70 -10.12 13.43 4.17
C VAL A 70 -10.33 14.79 3.51
N LEU A 71 -9.55 15.81 3.91
CA LEU A 71 -9.72 17.18 3.42
C LEU A 71 -9.09 17.41 2.04
N PHE A 72 -7.90 16.86 1.81
CA PHE A 72 -7.06 17.19 0.65
C PHE A 72 -6.81 16.02 -0.30
N GLY A 73 -7.21 14.79 0.09
CA GLY A 73 -6.92 13.57 -0.68
C GLY A 73 -5.48 13.08 -0.57
N PHE A 74 -4.71 13.69 0.31
CA PHE A 74 -3.35 13.31 0.63
C PHE A 74 -3.19 13.18 2.15
N GLY A 75 -2.60 12.08 2.58
CA GLY A 75 -2.36 11.79 3.99
C GLY A 75 -1.23 10.79 4.17
N TRP A 76 -0.92 10.49 5.40
CA TRP A 76 0.11 9.52 5.77
C TRP A 76 -0.33 8.65 6.93
N ALA A 77 0.21 7.45 6.99
CA ALA A 77 0.09 6.56 8.13
C ALA A 77 1.17 6.88 9.17
N LYS A 78 0.95 6.43 10.39
CA LYS A 78 1.95 6.45 11.44
C LYS A 78 2.92 5.27 11.23
N PRO A 79 4.17 5.50 10.81
CA PRO A 79 5.10 4.42 10.50
C PRO A 79 5.45 3.60 11.74
N VAL A 80 5.74 2.31 11.56
CA VAL A 80 6.24 1.46 12.64
C VAL A 80 7.66 1.89 13.00
N PRO A 81 7.96 2.10 14.30
CA PRO A 81 9.30 2.45 14.74
C PRO A 81 10.25 1.25 14.60
N ILE A 82 11.31 1.44 13.83
CA ILE A 82 12.36 0.46 13.57
C ILE A 82 13.69 1.09 13.92
N ASN A 83 14.54 0.36 14.67
CA ASN A 83 15.90 0.77 14.95
C ASN A 83 16.90 -0.17 14.24
N PRO A 84 17.46 0.21 13.09
CA PRO A 84 18.38 -0.63 12.34
C PRO A 84 19.67 -0.99 13.08
N LEU A 85 20.02 -0.26 14.14
CA LEU A 85 21.19 -0.56 14.96
C LEU A 85 21.02 -1.83 15.80
N ASN A 86 19.78 -2.26 16.02
CA ASN A 86 19.46 -3.49 16.74
C ASN A 86 19.55 -4.75 15.85
N PHE A 87 19.70 -4.59 14.54
CA PHE A 87 19.78 -5.72 13.63
C PHE A 87 21.05 -6.55 13.85
N LYS A 88 20.91 -7.87 13.97
CA LYS A 88 22.04 -8.82 14.04
C LYS A 88 23.00 -8.66 12.84
N ASN A 89 22.49 -8.35 11.69
CA ASN A 89 23.23 -7.94 10.50
C ASN A 89 22.56 -6.72 9.91
N TYR A 90 23.20 -5.58 10.03
CA TYR A 90 22.65 -4.28 9.64
C TYR A 90 22.14 -4.26 8.19
N ARG A 91 22.99 -4.68 7.22
CA ARG A 91 22.64 -4.62 5.80
C ARG A 91 21.49 -5.57 5.46
N LYS A 92 21.60 -6.83 5.89
CA LYS A 92 20.56 -7.83 5.65
C LYS A 92 19.24 -7.44 6.35
N GLY A 93 19.32 -6.98 7.59
CA GLY A 93 18.16 -6.52 8.34
C GLY A 93 17.47 -5.34 7.66
N LEU A 94 18.24 -4.32 7.28
CA LEU A 94 17.69 -3.15 6.59
C LEU A 94 17.04 -3.53 5.25
N PHE A 95 17.70 -4.36 4.43
CA PHE A 95 17.15 -4.83 3.16
C PHE A 95 15.86 -5.63 3.34
N LEU A 96 15.89 -6.68 4.17
CA LEU A 96 14.74 -7.57 4.35
C LEU A 96 13.55 -6.85 4.98
N THR A 97 13.82 -5.97 5.93
CA THR A 97 12.76 -5.17 6.56
C THR A 97 12.12 -4.24 5.54
N SER A 98 12.90 -3.52 4.75
CA SER A 98 12.36 -2.56 3.77
C SER A 98 11.60 -3.23 2.63
N ILE A 99 12.06 -4.39 2.15
CA ILE A 99 11.33 -5.08 1.08
C ILE A 99 10.05 -5.79 1.57
N ALA A 100 9.94 -6.06 2.88
CA ALA A 100 8.84 -6.83 3.45
C ALA A 100 7.46 -6.20 3.19
N GLY A 101 7.33 -4.87 3.38
CA GLY A 101 6.09 -4.14 3.10
C GLY A 101 5.70 -4.23 1.62
N ILE A 102 6.66 -3.99 0.73
CA ILE A 102 6.47 -4.05 -0.73
C ILE A 102 5.99 -5.44 -1.16
N VAL A 103 6.67 -6.50 -0.71
CA VAL A 103 6.32 -7.90 -1.03
C VAL A 103 4.93 -8.23 -0.49
N THR A 104 4.60 -7.81 0.72
CA THR A 104 3.27 -8.04 1.32
C THR A 104 2.17 -7.39 0.50
N ASN A 105 2.37 -6.16 0.03
CA ASN A 105 1.39 -5.47 -0.81
C ASN A 105 1.21 -6.19 -2.17
N ILE A 106 2.29 -6.67 -2.80
CA ILE A 106 2.19 -7.46 -4.03
C ILE A 106 1.38 -8.75 -3.80
N PHE A 107 1.61 -9.46 -2.69
CA PHE A 107 0.83 -10.66 -2.35
C PHE A 107 -0.64 -10.33 -2.09
N LEU A 108 -0.94 -9.26 -1.36
CA LEU A 108 -2.33 -8.84 -1.14
C LEU A 108 -3.04 -8.51 -2.46
N ALA A 109 -2.38 -7.78 -3.37
CA ALA A 109 -2.93 -7.47 -4.69
C ALA A 109 -3.16 -8.74 -5.52
N PHE A 110 -2.24 -9.70 -5.47
CA PHE A 110 -2.38 -10.98 -6.18
C PHE A 110 -3.60 -11.76 -5.68
N PHE A 111 -3.78 -11.92 -4.37
CA PHE A 111 -4.95 -12.64 -3.84
C PHE A 111 -6.25 -11.85 -4.02
N ALA A 112 -6.21 -10.52 -3.90
CA ALA A 112 -7.35 -9.66 -4.17
C ALA A 112 -7.82 -9.77 -5.62
N SER A 113 -6.89 -9.91 -6.60
CA SER A 113 -7.25 -10.11 -8.00
C SER A 113 -7.98 -11.44 -8.25
N GLY A 114 -7.67 -12.50 -7.48
CA GLY A 114 -8.44 -13.73 -7.49
C GLY A 114 -9.86 -13.55 -6.95
N GLY A 115 -10.00 -12.80 -5.84
CA GLY A 115 -11.30 -12.43 -5.29
C GLY A 115 -12.14 -11.59 -6.27
N TYR A 116 -11.53 -10.63 -6.94
CA TYR A 116 -12.15 -9.81 -7.98
C TYR A 116 -12.72 -10.66 -9.11
N VAL A 117 -11.90 -11.53 -9.69
CA VAL A 117 -12.28 -12.45 -10.77
C VAL A 117 -13.41 -13.37 -10.35
N LEU A 118 -13.35 -13.94 -9.13
CA LEU A 118 -14.41 -14.78 -8.58
C LEU A 118 -15.75 -14.01 -8.45
N MET A 119 -15.72 -12.78 -7.95
CA MET A 119 -16.92 -11.96 -7.80
C MET A 119 -17.51 -11.56 -9.15
N LEU A 120 -16.68 -11.29 -10.15
CA LEU A 120 -17.16 -11.07 -11.54
C LEU A 120 -17.94 -12.27 -12.08
N LYS A 121 -17.48 -13.50 -11.84
CA LYS A 121 -18.23 -14.71 -12.23
C LYS A 121 -19.53 -14.85 -11.47
N LEU A 122 -19.48 -14.70 -10.16
CA LEU A 122 -20.67 -14.84 -9.32
C LEU A 122 -21.73 -13.78 -9.64
N SER A 123 -21.33 -12.59 -10.07
CA SER A 123 -22.26 -11.52 -10.47
C SER A 123 -23.14 -11.91 -11.66
N ALA A 124 -22.66 -12.79 -12.56
CA ALA A 124 -23.45 -13.33 -13.68
C ALA A 124 -24.62 -14.21 -13.22
N PHE A 125 -24.60 -14.71 -11.99
CA PHE A 125 -25.65 -15.54 -11.38
C PHE A 125 -26.50 -14.76 -10.35
N ALA A 126 -26.34 -13.43 -10.30
CA ALA A 126 -27.03 -12.57 -9.34
C ALA A 126 -28.52 -12.41 -9.72
N ASN A 127 -29.38 -13.27 -9.18
CA ASN A 127 -30.81 -13.32 -9.49
C ASN A 127 -31.68 -12.51 -8.51
N THR A 128 -31.08 -11.92 -7.46
CA THR A 128 -31.77 -11.10 -6.47
C THR A 128 -31.06 -9.76 -6.29
N GLU A 129 -31.80 -8.71 -5.93
CA GLU A 129 -31.23 -7.38 -5.65
C GLU A 129 -30.15 -7.43 -4.56
N PHE A 130 -30.39 -8.20 -3.49
CA PHE A 130 -29.42 -8.37 -2.42
C PHE A 130 -28.13 -9.02 -2.90
N PHE A 131 -28.21 -10.11 -3.69
CA PHE A 131 -27.02 -10.79 -4.20
C PHE A 131 -26.26 -9.91 -5.20
N SER A 132 -26.97 -9.18 -6.05
CA SER A 132 -26.39 -8.18 -6.95
C SER A 132 -25.66 -7.07 -6.18
N PHE A 133 -26.26 -6.55 -5.11
CA PHE A 133 -25.60 -5.56 -4.25
C PHE A 133 -24.31 -6.11 -3.61
N VAL A 134 -24.36 -7.32 -3.04
CA VAL A 134 -23.19 -7.93 -2.39
C VAL A 134 -22.05 -8.18 -3.39
N THR A 135 -22.36 -8.70 -4.57
CA THR A 135 -21.33 -8.93 -5.61
C THR A 135 -20.74 -7.63 -6.09
N THR A 136 -21.53 -6.60 -6.32
CA THR A 136 -21.06 -5.25 -6.71
C THR A 136 -20.17 -4.65 -5.65
N PHE A 137 -20.58 -4.71 -4.37
CA PHE A 137 -19.76 -4.24 -3.25
C PHE A 137 -18.39 -4.94 -3.23
N LEU A 138 -18.36 -6.26 -3.34
CA LEU A 138 -17.12 -7.04 -3.29
C LEU A 138 -16.25 -6.82 -4.53
N ILE A 139 -16.83 -6.61 -5.71
CA ILE A 139 -16.09 -6.24 -6.91
C ILE A 139 -15.35 -4.91 -6.68
N ILE A 140 -16.05 -3.87 -6.25
CA ILE A 140 -15.46 -2.55 -5.98
C ILE A 140 -14.40 -2.67 -4.87
N PHE A 141 -14.69 -3.40 -3.79
CA PHE A 141 -13.74 -3.59 -2.69
C PHE A 141 -12.44 -4.26 -3.13
N PHE A 142 -12.52 -5.36 -3.91
CA PHE A 142 -11.33 -6.04 -4.41
C PHE A 142 -10.58 -5.19 -5.43
N GLU A 143 -11.28 -4.45 -6.27
CA GLU A 143 -10.68 -3.51 -7.23
C GLU A 143 -9.86 -2.44 -6.50
N GLU A 144 -10.43 -1.76 -5.50
CA GLU A 144 -9.73 -0.78 -4.67
C GLU A 144 -8.55 -1.41 -3.93
N LEU A 145 -8.74 -2.61 -3.38
CA LEU A 145 -7.67 -3.33 -2.68
C LEU A 145 -6.49 -3.65 -3.60
N ILE A 146 -6.73 -4.03 -4.85
CA ILE A 146 -5.68 -4.28 -5.86
C ILE A 146 -4.93 -2.99 -6.16
N TYR A 147 -5.64 -1.92 -6.54
CA TYR A 147 -5.01 -0.67 -6.96
C TYR A 147 -4.21 -0.03 -5.83
N ILE A 148 -4.73 -0.01 -4.61
CA ILE A 148 -4.04 0.53 -3.44
C ILE A 148 -2.77 -0.27 -3.15
N ASN A 149 -2.85 -1.61 -3.14
CA ASN A 149 -1.69 -2.44 -2.83
C ASN A 149 -0.61 -2.36 -3.91
N LEU A 150 -0.96 -2.41 -5.19
CA LEU A 150 0.01 -2.22 -6.27
C LEU A 150 0.59 -0.81 -6.25
N GLY A 151 -0.25 0.20 -6.03
CA GLY A 151 0.20 1.59 -5.89
C GLY A 151 1.20 1.76 -4.74
N LEU A 152 0.91 1.22 -3.55
CA LEU A 152 1.82 1.24 -2.41
C LEU A 152 3.12 0.49 -2.69
N ALA A 153 3.06 -0.67 -3.34
CA ALA A 153 4.27 -1.44 -3.67
C ALA A 153 5.18 -0.67 -4.64
N VAL A 154 4.62 -0.11 -5.71
CA VAL A 154 5.37 0.66 -6.72
C VAL A 154 5.90 1.96 -6.12
N PHE A 155 5.08 2.69 -5.36
CA PHE A 155 5.47 3.93 -4.71
C PHE A 155 6.61 3.70 -3.73
N ASN A 156 6.49 2.70 -2.85
CA ASN A 156 7.54 2.39 -1.89
C ASN A 156 8.81 1.80 -2.51
N LEU A 157 8.78 1.33 -3.74
CA LEU A 157 9.99 0.88 -4.44
C LEU A 157 10.86 2.04 -4.95
N ILE A 158 10.33 3.27 -4.99
CA ILE A 158 11.07 4.45 -5.46
C ILE A 158 12.24 4.75 -4.50
N PRO A 159 13.48 4.95 -5.00
CA PRO A 159 14.67 5.08 -4.16
C PRO A 159 14.85 6.50 -3.58
N ILE A 160 13.79 7.05 -3.01
CA ILE A 160 13.75 8.41 -2.44
C ILE A 160 13.37 8.34 -0.96
N PHE A 161 14.15 8.99 -0.07
CA PHE A 161 13.78 9.11 1.34
C PHE A 161 12.46 9.91 1.51
N PRO A 162 11.52 9.43 2.37
CA PRO A 162 11.61 8.37 3.37
C PRO A 162 11.07 7.00 2.95
N LEU A 163 10.91 6.71 1.65
CA LEU A 163 10.34 5.46 1.14
C LEU A 163 11.25 4.25 1.36
N ASP A 164 10.68 3.05 1.29
CA ASP A 164 11.40 1.78 1.48
C ASP A 164 12.50 1.56 0.45
N GLY A 165 12.27 1.98 -0.80
CA GLY A 165 13.24 1.91 -1.89
C GLY A 165 14.55 2.63 -1.57
N TYR A 166 14.50 3.74 -0.83
CA TYR A 166 15.69 4.38 -0.31
C TYR A 166 16.46 3.46 0.64
N ASN A 167 15.79 2.82 1.58
CA ASN A 167 16.42 1.90 2.54
C ASN A 167 16.98 0.64 1.87
N ILE A 168 16.30 0.16 0.81
CA ILE A 168 16.81 -0.93 -0.03
C ILE A 168 18.16 -0.53 -0.64
N ILE A 169 18.25 0.63 -1.30
CA ILE A 169 19.52 1.12 -1.86
C ILE A 169 20.57 1.38 -0.76
N ALA A 170 20.14 1.97 0.36
CA ALA A 170 21.02 2.26 1.50
C ALA A 170 21.67 1.00 2.08
N SER A 171 20.98 -0.16 2.03
CA SER A 171 21.49 -1.44 2.53
C SER A 171 22.70 -1.96 1.75
N PHE A 172 22.82 -1.60 0.46
CA PHE A 172 23.94 -2.00 -0.41
C PHE A 172 25.08 -0.98 -0.44
N THR A 173 24.86 0.21 0.10
CA THR A 173 25.83 1.30 0.05
C THR A 173 26.56 1.48 1.39
N ARG A 174 27.68 2.22 1.38
CA ARG A 174 28.39 2.58 2.61
C ARG A 174 27.56 3.62 3.39
N HIS A 175 27.37 3.37 4.68
CA HIS A 175 26.65 4.29 5.56
C HIS A 175 27.25 5.71 5.50
N GLY A 176 26.37 6.73 5.40
CA GLY A 176 26.77 8.14 5.34
C GLY A 176 27.39 8.59 4.02
N ASN A 177 27.25 7.83 2.93
CA ASN A 177 27.73 8.24 1.61
C ASN A 177 26.99 9.50 1.06
N GLY A 178 27.49 10.06 -0.04
CA GLY A 178 26.93 11.28 -0.64
C GLY A 178 25.45 11.13 -1.05
N PHE A 179 25.08 9.98 -1.60
CA PHE A 179 23.68 9.68 -1.96
C PHE A 179 22.76 9.70 -0.74
N GLN A 180 23.13 9.00 0.34
CA GLN A 180 22.31 8.96 1.55
C GLN A 180 22.15 10.34 2.16
N ARG A 181 23.24 11.12 2.28
CA ARG A 181 23.18 12.49 2.79
C ARG A 181 22.30 13.41 1.94
N PHE A 182 22.42 13.30 0.63
CA PHE A 182 21.58 14.05 -0.31
C PHE A 182 20.11 13.70 -0.17
N MET A 183 19.76 12.39 -0.17
CA MET A 183 18.39 11.92 -0.07
C MET A 183 17.75 12.24 1.29
N MET A 184 18.49 12.12 2.39
CA MET A 184 17.99 12.50 3.72
C MET A 184 17.72 14.01 3.82
N LYS A 185 18.47 14.85 3.10
CA LYS A 185 18.28 16.30 3.10
C LYS A 185 17.16 16.77 2.16
N TYR A 186 17.07 16.20 0.98
CA TYR A 186 16.21 16.71 -0.09
C TYR A 186 15.09 15.74 -0.52
N GLY A 187 15.11 14.47 -0.07
CA GLY A 187 14.19 13.45 -0.54
C GLY A 187 12.72 13.81 -0.38
N SER A 188 12.32 14.31 0.79
CA SER A 188 10.94 14.73 1.04
C SER A 188 10.50 15.89 0.14
N ILE A 189 11.41 16.82 -0.17
CA ILE A 189 11.13 17.93 -1.10
C ILE A 189 10.99 17.41 -2.52
N ILE A 190 11.87 16.48 -2.94
CA ILE A 190 11.80 15.84 -4.25
C ILE A 190 10.47 15.10 -4.41
N LEU A 191 10.04 14.33 -3.39
CA LEU A 191 8.74 13.65 -3.40
C LEU A 191 7.58 14.62 -3.53
N LEU A 192 7.61 15.72 -2.79
CA LEU A 192 6.57 16.74 -2.86
C LEU A 192 6.47 17.34 -4.28
N VAL A 193 7.61 17.68 -4.88
CA VAL A 193 7.64 18.23 -6.25
C VAL A 193 7.11 17.20 -7.26
N LEU A 194 7.53 15.95 -7.17
CA LEU A 194 7.05 14.87 -8.04
C LEU A 194 5.53 14.63 -7.87
N PHE A 195 5.01 14.77 -6.66
CA PHE A 195 3.58 14.68 -6.40
C PHE A 195 2.81 15.84 -7.05
N LEU A 196 3.29 17.08 -6.88
CA LEU A 196 2.64 18.28 -7.44
C LEU A 196 2.67 18.34 -8.97
N THR A 197 3.64 17.66 -9.62
CA THR A 197 3.72 17.60 -11.11
C THR A 197 2.78 16.56 -11.73
N GLY A 198 2.08 15.75 -10.93
CA GLY A 198 1.25 14.64 -11.43
C GLY A 198 2.07 13.48 -12.02
N PHE A 199 3.39 13.48 -11.83
CA PHE A 199 4.28 12.43 -12.33
C PHE A 199 3.84 11.04 -11.85
N PHE A 200 3.42 10.96 -10.60
CA PHE A 200 3.00 9.68 -10.01
C PHE A 200 1.72 9.14 -10.64
N ASP A 201 0.76 9.98 -10.99
CA ASP A 201 -0.51 9.52 -11.57
C ASP A 201 -0.27 8.74 -12.87
N VAL A 202 0.59 9.27 -13.75
CA VAL A 202 0.91 8.63 -15.02
C VAL A 202 1.79 7.39 -14.84
N ALA A 203 2.85 7.51 -14.03
CA ALA A 203 3.81 6.44 -13.83
C ALA A 203 3.20 5.24 -13.09
N LEU A 204 2.43 5.51 -12.01
CA LEU A 204 1.78 4.46 -11.23
C LEU A 204 0.71 3.73 -12.04
N THR A 205 -0.17 4.45 -12.75
CA THR A 205 -1.21 3.82 -13.57
C THR A 205 -0.59 2.86 -14.58
N TYR A 206 0.43 3.30 -15.31
CA TYR A 206 1.10 2.45 -16.31
C TYR A 206 1.72 1.18 -15.70
N VAL A 207 2.45 1.31 -14.56
CA VAL A 207 3.12 0.17 -13.92
C VAL A 207 2.11 -0.76 -13.27
N VAL A 208 1.08 -0.22 -12.61
CA VAL A 208 0.02 -1.02 -11.97
C VAL A 208 -0.71 -1.88 -13.00
N GLU A 209 -1.10 -1.33 -14.15
CA GLU A 209 -1.75 -2.10 -15.22
C GLU A 209 -0.86 -3.22 -15.75
N LYS A 210 0.45 -2.98 -15.89
CA LYS A 210 1.42 -4.01 -16.33
C LYS A 210 1.55 -5.18 -15.35
N ILE A 211 1.36 -4.94 -14.05
CA ILE A 211 1.41 -5.98 -13.02
C ILE A 211 0.05 -6.66 -12.89
N LEU A 212 -1.04 -5.90 -12.97
CA LEU A 212 -2.40 -6.42 -12.81
C LEU A 212 -2.77 -7.42 -13.92
N ASN A 213 -2.44 -7.11 -15.18
CA ASN A 213 -2.79 -7.97 -16.30
C ASN A 213 -2.30 -9.43 -16.16
N PRO A 214 -1.04 -9.71 -15.80
CA PRO A 214 -0.59 -11.07 -15.48
C PRO A 214 -1.33 -11.73 -14.31
N PHE A 215 -1.71 -10.97 -13.28
CA PHE A 215 -2.44 -11.50 -12.13
C PHE A 215 -3.85 -11.98 -12.54
N VAL A 216 -4.58 -11.14 -13.26
CA VAL A 216 -5.92 -11.49 -13.77
C VAL A 216 -5.83 -12.67 -14.75
N ALA A 217 -4.85 -12.68 -15.65
CA ALA A 217 -4.63 -13.76 -16.59
C ALA A 217 -4.32 -15.08 -15.89
N PHE A 218 -3.53 -15.07 -14.80
CA PHE A 218 -3.25 -16.26 -13.98
C PHE A 218 -4.54 -16.85 -13.41
N TRP A 219 -5.39 -16.05 -12.79
CA TRP A 219 -6.64 -16.52 -12.20
C TRP A 219 -7.64 -16.97 -13.26
N GLY A 220 -7.60 -16.38 -14.45
CA GLY A 220 -8.31 -16.86 -15.62
C GLY A 220 -7.87 -18.25 -16.04
N PHE A 221 -6.58 -18.50 -16.11
CA PHE A 221 -6.01 -19.80 -16.47
C PHE A 221 -6.31 -20.90 -15.43
N VAL A 222 -6.26 -20.58 -14.15
CA VAL A 222 -6.55 -21.52 -13.05
C VAL A 222 -8.03 -21.98 -13.02
N GLY A 223 -8.87 -21.47 -13.92
CA GLY A 223 -10.27 -21.89 -14.05
C GLY A 223 -11.21 -21.23 -13.05
N ILE A 224 -10.75 -20.17 -12.39
CA ILE A 224 -11.63 -19.27 -11.65
C ILE A 224 -12.44 -18.39 -12.64
N LEU A 225 -12.04 -18.32 -13.86
CA LEU A 225 -12.81 -17.71 -15.00
C LEU A 225 -13.57 -18.76 -15.80
#